data_39dba8311eeac1e9e5ff5963abbd5ae4
#
_entry.id   39dba8311eeac1e9e5ff5963abbd5ae4
#
_cell.length_a   1.000
_cell.length_b   1.000
_cell.length_c   1.000
_cell.angle_alpha   90.00
_cell.angle_beta   90.00
_cell.angle_gamma   90.00
#
_symmetry.space_group_name_H-M   'P 1'
#
loop_
_entity.id
_entity.type
_entity.pdbx_description
1 polymer ?
#
loop_
_entity_poly.entity_id
_entity_poly.type
_entity_poly.pdbx_seq_one_letter_code
_entity_poly.pdbx_strand_id
1 'polypeptide(L)'
;MCIRDSTWTGLNDDVEALDKALDAYNAKTGYDIPIHVDAASGGFILPFLKPELKWDFRLKWVLSISTSGHKFGLVYPGLGWVVWKDKSYLPDSMSFSVNYLGANITQVGLNFSRPAAQILGQYYQFIRLGFEGYKAVQKNSMAVTQYLHDQIGKMAPFVNYSNEVVNPLFIWYLKPDYAKKAKWTLYDLQDKLKQSGWMVPAYTLPNNLENHVVMRIVARQGFSRDMADQLLNDITGAVAELEKLEYPTPTRIAQDKNQEVKGSVFTHTGMPHKKK
;
A
#
# COMPACT_ATOMS: atom_id res chain seq x y z
N MET A 1 18.71 6.48 -1.96
CA MET A 1 17.60 6.60 -1.01
C MET A 1 16.34 6.06 -1.67
N CYS A 2 15.59 5.20 -0.99
CA CYS A 2 14.34 4.64 -1.49
C CYS A 2 13.18 5.27 -0.71
N ILE A 3 12.25 5.89 -1.42
CA ILE A 3 11.09 6.55 -0.85
C ILE A 3 9.86 5.73 -1.26
N ARG A 4 9.10 5.27 -0.28
CA ARG A 4 7.94 4.39 -0.48
C ARG A 4 6.65 5.16 -0.40
N ASP A 5 5.74 4.88 -1.31
CA ASP A 5 4.35 5.07 -1.00
C ASP A 5 3.96 4.07 0.12
N SER A 6 3.28 4.53 1.15
CA SER A 6 3.13 3.71 2.33
C SER A 6 2.15 2.56 2.11
N THR A 7 2.69 1.36 1.96
CA THR A 7 1.92 0.11 1.92
C THR A 7 1.07 -0.10 3.19
N TRP A 8 1.53 0.43 4.32
CA TRP A 8 0.89 0.23 5.63
C TRP A 8 -0.27 1.19 5.88
N THR A 9 -0.10 2.47 5.56
CA THR A 9 -1.03 3.53 5.96
C THR A 9 -1.83 4.14 4.83
N GLY A 10 -1.38 3.99 3.59
CA GLY A 10 -1.95 4.66 2.42
C GLY A 10 -1.51 6.10 2.24
N LEU A 11 -0.63 6.61 3.10
CA LEU A 11 -0.07 7.96 2.98
C LEU A 11 1.15 7.96 2.06
N ASN A 12 1.38 9.04 1.38
CA ASN A 12 2.56 9.24 0.54
C ASN A 12 3.63 10.05 1.29
N ASP A 13 4.90 9.77 0.99
CA ASP A 13 6.01 10.59 1.45
C ASP A 13 6.08 11.90 0.65
N ASP A 14 6.55 12.97 1.29
CA ASP A 14 6.81 14.26 0.61
C ASP A 14 8.15 14.20 -0.13
N VAL A 15 8.10 13.73 -1.39
CA VAL A 15 9.28 13.53 -2.23
C VAL A 15 9.95 14.88 -2.57
N GLU A 16 9.18 15.96 -2.72
CA GLU A 16 9.75 17.30 -3.00
C GLU A 16 10.55 17.83 -1.81
N ALA A 17 10.05 17.67 -0.59
CA ALA A 17 10.80 18.05 0.61
C ALA A 17 12.07 17.21 0.78
N LEU A 18 12.00 15.91 0.50
CA LEU A 18 13.15 15.02 0.55
C LEU A 18 14.20 15.35 -0.53
N ASP A 19 13.78 15.69 -1.74
CA ASP A 19 14.69 16.14 -2.82
C ASP A 19 15.46 17.40 -2.42
N LYS A 20 14.78 18.39 -1.84
CA LYS A 20 15.40 19.62 -1.32
C LYS A 20 16.39 19.35 -0.19
N ALA A 21 16.01 18.50 0.75
CA ALA A 21 16.88 18.13 1.87
C ALA A 21 18.14 17.39 1.39
N LEU A 22 17.96 16.50 0.41
CA LEU A 22 19.06 15.73 -0.17
C LEU A 22 19.97 16.59 -1.03
N ASP A 23 19.43 17.57 -1.76
CA ASP A 23 20.22 18.55 -2.51
C ASP A 23 21.19 19.33 -1.59
N ALA A 24 20.67 19.82 -0.47
CA ALA A 24 21.48 20.50 0.53
C ALA A 24 22.54 19.58 1.18
N TYR A 25 22.18 18.32 1.44
CA TYR A 25 23.12 17.33 2.00
C TYR A 25 24.23 16.97 1.01
N ASN A 26 23.91 16.69 -0.24
CA ASN A 26 24.88 16.37 -1.29
C ASN A 26 25.84 17.56 -1.53
N ALA A 27 25.31 18.79 -1.58
CA ALA A 27 26.14 19.98 -1.71
C ALA A 27 27.12 20.19 -0.54
N LYS A 28 26.70 19.86 0.69
CA LYS A 28 27.53 19.98 1.89
C LYS A 28 28.59 18.91 2.00
N THR A 29 28.28 17.67 1.57
CA THR A 29 29.15 16.51 1.81
C THR A 29 29.98 16.09 0.60
N GLY A 30 29.64 16.59 -0.60
CA GLY A 30 30.25 16.15 -1.86
C GLY A 30 29.76 14.77 -2.33
N TYR A 31 28.75 14.18 -1.67
CA TYR A 31 28.12 12.97 -2.13
C TYR A 31 27.16 13.23 -3.29
N ASP A 32 26.85 12.18 -4.04
CA ASP A 32 25.89 12.18 -5.17
C ASP A 32 24.85 11.09 -4.92
N ILE A 33 24.02 11.29 -3.88
CA ILE A 33 23.03 10.31 -3.45
C ILE A 33 21.71 10.55 -4.19
N PRO A 34 21.26 9.60 -5.04
CA PRO A 34 19.99 9.72 -5.75
C PRO A 34 18.80 9.27 -4.93
N ILE A 35 17.60 9.56 -5.44
CA ILE A 35 16.33 9.07 -4.95
C ILE A 35 15.78 8.01 -5.91
N HIS A 36 15.39 6.87 -5.38
CA HIS A 36 14.48 5.93 -6.02
C HIS A 36 13.09 6.08 -5.38
N VAL A 37 12.06 6.32 -6.18
CA VAL A 37 10.68 6.40 -5.71
C VAL A 37 9.99 5.07 -5.91
N ASP A 38 9.62 4.40 -4.83
CA ASP A 38 8.73 3.25 -4.87
C ASP A 38 7.27 3.74 -4.92
N ALA A 39 6.80 3.97 -6.13
CA ALA A 39 5.43 4.39 -6.42
C ALA A 39 4.54 3.21 -6.79
N ALA A 40 4.70 2.06 -6.12
CA ALA A 40 4.00 0.82 -6.43
C ALA A 40 2.47 1.00 -6.55
N SER A 41 1.88 1.85 -5.71
CA SER A 41 0.46 2.25 -5.81
C SER A 41 0.30 3.62 -6.46
N GLY A 42 1.00 4.62 -5.95
CA GLY A 42 0.87 6.03 -6.34
C GLY A 42 1.17 6.31 -7.81
N GLY A 43 2.05 5.53 -8.44
CA GLY A 43 2.44 5.71 -9.84
C GLY A 43 1.30 5.58 -10.87
N PHE A 44 0.22 4.88 -10.52
CA PHE A 44 -1.00 4.80 -11.34
C PHE A 44 -2.18 5.61 -10.77
N ILE A 45 -1.92 6.48 -9.80
CA ILE A 45 -2.93 7.34 -9.16
C ILE A 45 -2.56 8.82 -9.33
N LEU A 46 -1.38 9.19 -8.84
CA LEU A 46 -0.95 10.59 -8.77
C LEU A 46 -0.89 11.29 -10.14
N PRO A 47 -0.37 10.69 -11.22
CA PRO A 47 -0.35 11.34 -12.53
C PRO A 47 -1.72 11.76 -13.04
N PHE A 48 -2.76 11.02 -12.65
CA PHE A 48 -4.13 11.24 -13.13
C PHE A 48 -4.94 12.17 -12.23
N LEU A 49 -4.70 12.13 -10.90
CA LEU A 49 -5.52 12.85 -9.92
C LEU A 49 -4.86 14.10 -9.36
N LYS A 50 -3.53 14.12 -9.31
CA LYS A 50 -2.72 15.22 -8.76
C LYS A 50 -1.50 15.50 -9.65
N PRO A 51 -1.70 15.83 -10.95
CA PRO A 51 -0.61 16.02 -11.91
C PRO A 51 0.33 17.18 -11.55
N GLU A 52 -0.14 18.11 -10.72
CA GLU A 52 0.67 19.24 -10.21
C GLU A 52 1.69 18.80 -9.14
N LEU A 53 1.42 17.71 -8.43
CA LEU A 53 2.29 17.23 -7.36
C LEU A 53 3.63 16.74 -7.93
N LYS A 54 4.73 17.31 -7.42
CA LYS A 54 6.09 16.94 -7.83
C LYS A 54 6.60 15.78 -6.99
N TRP A 55 6.65 14.61 -7.57
CA TRP A 55 7.17 13.39 -6.95
C TRP A 55 8.01 12.56 -7.91
N ASP A 56 8.10 13.01 -9.17
CA ASP A 56 8.66 12.29 -10.31
C ASP A 56 9.96 12.94 -10.83
N PHE A 57 10.34 12.63 -12.06
CA PHE A 57 11.54 13.12 -12.73
C PHE A 57 11.63 14.63 -12.92
N ARG A 58 10.61 15.39 -12.56
CA ARG A 58 10.68 16.87 -12.45
C ARG A 58 11.59 17.31 -11.30
N LEU A 59 11.83 16.42 -10.33
CA LEU A 59 12.76 16.63 -9.22
C LEU A 59 14.19 16.25 -9.65
N LYS A 60 15.17 16.94 -9.06
CA LYS A 60 16.59 16.82 -9.44
C LYS A 60 17.11 15.43 -9.16
N TRP A 61 16.91 14.94 -7.95
CA TRP A 61 17.54 13.72 -7.43
C TRP A 61 16.72 12.46 -7.67
N VAL A 62 15.50 12.56 -8.18
CA VAL A 62 14.71 11.39 -8.57
C VAL A 62 15.25 10.82 -9.87
N LEU A 63 15.96 9.69 -9.79
CA LEU A 63 16.61 9.06 -10.95
C LEU A 63 15.94 7.76 -11.40
N SER A 64 15.13 7.14 -10.55
CA SER A 64 14.35 5.96 -10.92
C SER A 64 13.04 5.88 -10.14
N ILE A 65 12.04 5.29 -10.77
CA ILE A 65 10.69 5.11 -10.22
C ILE A 65 10.25 3.67 -10.48
N SER A 66 9.77 2.97 -9.46
CA SER A 66 9.05 1.71 -9.62
C SER A 66 7.56 1.90 -9.46
N THR A 67 6.76 1.16 -10.24
CA THR A 67 5.30 1.13 -10.09
C THR A 67 4.73 -0.25 -10.43
N SER A 68 3.60 -0.62 -9.80
CA SER A 68 2.99 -1.93 -9.98
C SER A 68 1.78 -1.85 -10.90
N GLY A 69 1.90 -2.44 -12.10
CA GLY A 69 0.77 -2.54 -13.04
C GLY A 69 -0.41 -3.32 -12.46
N HIS A 70 -0.13 -4.33 -11.63
CA HIS A 70 -1.14 -5.19 -11.02
C HIS A 70 -1.89 -4.58 -9.83
N LYS A 71 -1.52 -3.37 -9.38
CA LYS A 71 -2.29 -2.63 -8.37
C LYS A 71 -3.30 -1.71 -9.07
N PHE A 72 -2.98 -0.46 -9.23
CA PHE A 72 -3.87 0.52 -9.85
C PHE A 72 -3.62 0.70 -11.37
N GLY A 73 -2.68 -0.07 -11.95
CA GLY A 73 -2.51 -0.15 -13.41
C GLY A 73 -3.52 -1.07 -14.11
N LEU A 74 -4.41 -1.73 -13.35
CA LEU A 74 -5.58 -2.47 -13.83
C LEU A 74 -5.27 -3.72 -14.65
N VAL A 75 -4.19 -4.42 -14.30
CA VAL A 75 -3.84 -5.75 -14.84
C VAL A 75 -3.68 -6.77 -13.73
N TYR A 76 -3.63 -8.05 -14.08
CA TYR A 76 -3.39 -9.12 -13.12
C TYR A 76 -1.92 -9.13 -12.62
N PRO A 77 -1.62 -9.78 -11.47
CA PRO A 77 -0.26 -9.93 -10.97
C PRO A 77 0.71 -10.51 -11.99
N GLY A 78 1.96 -10.07 -11.95
CA GLY A 78 3.04 -10.51 -12.84
C GLY A 78 3.68 -9.37 -13.65
N LEU A 79 3.28 -8.12 -13.43
CA LEU A 79 3.86 -6.95 -14.07
C LEU A 79 4.23 -5.87 -13.05
N GLY A 80 5.47 -5.44 -13.10
CA GLY A 80 5.98 -4.23 -12.45
C GLY A 80 6.77 -3.41 -13.46
N TRP A 81 6.80 -2.11 -13.25
CA TRP A 81 7.53 -1.15 -14.06
C TRP A 81 8.68 -0.56 -13.25
N VAL A 82 9.84 -0.44 -13.86
CA VAL A 82 10.93 0.42 -13.39
C VAL A 82 11.27 1.36 -14.53
N VAL A 83 11.19 2.66 -14.26
CA VAL A 83 11.50 3.73 -15.20
C VAL A 83 12.71 4.48 -14.68
N TRP A 84 13.68 4.71 -15.54
CA TRP A 84 14.88 5.49 -15.25
C TRP A 84 14.80 6.85 -15.92
N LYS A 85 15.26 7.89 -15.23
CA LYS A 85 15.29 9.27 -15.76
C LYS A 85 16.10 9.37 -17.04
N ASP A 86 17.23 8.64 -17.08
CA ASP A 86 18.09 8.47 -18.24
C ASP A 86 18.74 7.08 -18.20
N LYS A 87 19.10 6.56 -19.37
CA LYS A 87 19.74 5.25 -19.52
C LYS A 87 21.08 5.15 -18.78
N SER A 88 21.80 6.26 -18.65
CA SER A 88 23.08 6.32 -17.93
C SER A 88 22.99 5.98 -16.44
N TYR A 89 21.79 6.08 -15.85
CA TYR A 89 21.55 5.73 -14.44
C TYR A 89 21.31 4.24 -14.23
N LEU A 90 21.12 3.46 -15.31
CA LEU A 90 21.02 2.01 -15.22
C LEU A 90 22.44 1.43 -15.24
N PRO A 91 22.93 0.81 -14.14
CA PRO A 91 24.28 0.27 -14.09
C PRO A 91 24.49 -0.84 -15.13
N ASP A 92 25.58 -0.80 -15.86
CA ASP A 92 25.94 -1.85 -16.85
C ASP A 92 26.05 -3.23 -16.19
N SER A 93 26.45 -3.29 -14.91
CA SER A 93 26.51 -4.52 -14.12
C SER A 93 25.15 -5.21 -13.92
N MET A 94 24.05 -4.50 -14.13
CA MET A 94 22.69 -5.06 -14.06
C MET A 94 22.20 -5.60 -15.41
N SER A 95 22.96 -5.37 -16.49
CA SER A 95 22.63 -5.81 -17.84
C SER A 95 23.55 -6.92 -18.30
N PHE A 96 23.00 -7.91 -18.99
CA PHE A 96 23.78 -8.96 -19.64
C PHE A 96 23.24 -9.23 -21.03
N SER A 97 24.15 -9.54 -21.95
CA SER A 97 23.81 -9.82 -23.33
C SER A 97 23.76 -11.33 -23.56
N VAL A 98 22.72 -11.78 -24.23
CA VAL A 98 22.55 -13.17 -24.67
C VAL A 98 22.39 -13.23 -26.17
N ASN A 99 22.99 -14.23 -26.80
CA ASN A 99 23.01 -14.39 -28.28
C ASN A 99 22.39 -15.70 -28.79
N TYR A 100 22.00 -16.59 -27.88
CA TYR A 100 21.48 -17.92 -28.22
C TYR A 100 20.08 -17.88 -28.88
N LEU A 101 19.42 -16.73 -28.90
CA LEU A 101 18.13 -16.51 -29.56
C LEU A 101 18.27 -16.01 -31.04
N GLY A 102 19.47 -16.07 -31.61
CA GLY A 102 19.72 -15.62 -32.97
C GLY A 102 19.95 -14.10 -33.13
N ALA A 103 19.95 -13.35 -32.03
CA ALA A 103 20.31 -11.94 -32.00
C ALA A 103 20.94 -11.60 -30.64
N ASN A 104 21.74 -10.54 -30.58
CA ASN A 104 22.22 -10.01 -29.32
C ASN A 104 21.09 -9.27 -28.60
N ILE A 105 20.61 -9.83 -27.48
CA ILE A 105 19.54 -9.27 -26.68
C ILE A 105 20.11 -8.88 -25.31
N THR A 106 20.00 -7.61 -24.95
CA THR A 106 20.35 -7.13 -23.61
C THR A 106 19.19 -7.37 -22.65
N GLN A 107 19.46 -8.07 -21.55
CA GLN A 107 18.49 -8.34 -20.49
C GLN A 107 18.92 -7.70 -19.19
N VAL A 108 17.95 -7.21 -18.43
CA VAL A 108 18.14 -6.54 -17.12
C VAL A 108 17.38 -7.24 -16.01
N GLY A 109 16.70 -8.33 -16.28
CA GLY A 109 15.87 -9.03 -15.32
C GLY A 109 16.56 -10.22 -14.68
N LEU A 110 16.27 -10.52 -13.43
CA LEU A 110 16.77 -11.71 -12.73
C LEU A 110 16.23 -13.02 -13.32
N ASN A 111 15.03 -12.98 -13.91
CA ASN A 111 14.39 -14.16 -14.51
C ASN A 111 14.58 -14.15 -16.03
N PHE A 112 14.90 -15.31 -16.62
CA PHE A 112 15.09 -15.45 -18.07
C PHE A 112 13.74 -15.46 -18.81
N SER A 113 13.01 -16.58 -18.81
CA SER A 113 11.70 -16.65 -19.45
C SER A 113 10.60 -16.10 -18.54
N ARG A 114 9.77 -15.21 -19.10
CA ARG A 114 8.68 -14.56 -18.34
C ARG A 114 7.41 -14.51 -19.16
N PRO A 115 6.23 -14.67 -18.53
CA PRO A 115 4.95 -14.48 -19.21
C PRO A 115 4.81 -13.04 -19.73
N ALA A 116 4.41 -12.86 -20.97
CA ALA A 116 4.18 -11.54 -21.57
C ALA A 116 2.70 -11.09 -21.50
N ALA A 117 1.80 -11.96 -21.09
CA ALA A 117 0.36 -11.69 -21.11
C ALA A 117 -0.01 -10.40 -20.34
N GLN A 118 0.64 -10.13 -19.20
CA GLN A 118 0.37 -8.93 -18.41
C GLN A 118 0.90 -7.65 -19.07
N ILE A 119 1.99 -7.76 -19.82
CA ILE A 119 2.53 -6.64 -20.60
C ILE A 119 1.54 -6.25 -21.69
N LEU A 120 1.03 -7.23 -22.44
CA LEU A 120 -0.01 -7.03 -23.46
C LEU A 120 -1.30 -6.49 -22.83
N GLY A 121 -1.70 -7.01 -21.67
CA GLY A 121 -2.84 -6.52 -20.92
C GLY A 121 -2.69 -5.05 -20.51
N GLN A 122 -1.49 -4.64 -20.03
CA GLN A 122 -1.22 -3.25 -19.68
C GLN A 122 -1.23 -2.34 -20.91
N TYR A 123 -0.64 -2.79 -22.02
CA TYR A 123 -0.67 -2.05 -23.28
C TYR A 123 -2.11 -1.86 -23.77
N TYR A 124 -2.93 -2.93 -23.73
CA TYR A 124 -4.35 -2.85 -24.05
C TYR A 124 -5.09 -1.82 -23.16
N GLN A 125 -4.83 -1.83 -21.86
CA GLN A 125 -5.44 -0.85 -20.94
C GLN A 125 -5.03 0.59 -21.28
N PHE A 126 -3.78 0.82 -21.64
CA PHE A 126 -3.33 2.15 -22.06
C PHE A 126 -4.05 2.64 -23.31
N ILE A 127 -4.20 1.79 -24.31
CA ILE A 127 -4.92 2.17 -25.55
C ILE A 127 -6.41 2.35 -25.29
N ARG A 128 -7.03 1.42 -24.54
CA ARG A 128 -8.48 1.41 -24.29
C ARG A 128 -8.92 2.59 -23.43
N LEU A 129 -8.22 2.87 -22.37
CA LEU A 129 -8.62 3.87 -21.38
C LEU A 129 -8.00 5.24 -21.66
N GLY A 130 -6.76 5.28 -22.11
CA GLY A 130 -6.01 6.50 -22.23
C GLY A 130 -5.91 7.24 -20.88
N PHE A 131 -5.52 8.50 -20.91
CA PHE A 131 -5.39 9.33 -19.72
C PHE A 131 -6.74 9.53 -19.01
N GLU A 132 -7.77 9.92 -19.75
CA GLU A 132 -9.09 10.26 -19.18
C GLU A 132 -9.80 9.01 -18.61
N GLY A 133 -9.65 7.85 -19.23
CA GLY A 133 -10.19 6.61 -18.70
C GLY A 133 -9.53 6.19 -17.39
N TYR A 134 -8.20 6.25 -17.30
CA TYR A 134 -7.51 6.01 -16.02
C TYR A 134 -7.94 7.02 -14.96
N LYS A 135 -7.99 8.31 -15.30
CA LYS A 135 -8.46 9.37 -14.40
C LYS A 135 -9.86 9.10 -13.87
N ALA A 136 -10.78 8.70 -14.73
CA ALA A 136 -12.17 8.38 -14.34
C ALA A 136 -12.20 7.19 -13.36
N VAL A 137 -11.47 6.12 -13.64
CA VAL A 137 -11.40 4.93 -12.77
C VAL A 137 -10.82 5.29 -11.40
N GLN A 138 -9.68 6.00 -11.38
CA GLN A 138 -9.03 6.37 -10.11
C GLN A 138 -9.89 7.35 -9.31
N LYS A 139 -10.54 8.31 -9.98
CA LYS A 139 -11.48 9.24 -9.33
C LYS A 139 -12.64 8.52 -8.66
N ASN A 140 -13.21 7.51 -9.31
CA ASN A 140 -14.28 6.70 -8.72
C ASN A 140 -13.77 5.91 -7.50
N SER A 141 -12.63 5.24 -7.62
CA SER A 141 -12.02 4.51 -6.49
C SER A 141 -11.74 5.42 -5.30
N MET A 142 -11.23 6.64 -5.53
CA MET A 142 -11.04 7.64 -4.49
C MET A 142 -12.35 8.08 -3.84
N ALA A 143 -13.39 8.33 -4.64
CA ALA A 143 -14.69 8.76 -4.11
C ALA A 143 -15.32 7.70 -3.20
N VAL A 144 -15.26 6.43 -3.58
CA VAL A 144 -15.74 5.32 -2.76
C VAL A 144 -14.90 5.15 -1.50
N THR A 145 -13.58 5.30 -1.61
CA THR A 145 -12.68 5.24 -0.45
C THR A 145 -12.96 6.36 0.54
N GLN A 146 -13.12 7.59 0.06
CA GLN A 146 -13.45 8.74 0.90
C GLN A 146 -14.79 8.52 1.63
N TYR A 147 -15.77 7.99 0.91
CA TYR A 147 -17.04 7.66 1.53
C TYR A 147 -16.91 6.63 2.66
N LEU A 148 -16.20 5.52 2.44
CA LEU A 148 -15.95 4.52 3.47
C LEU A 148 -15.19 5.10 4.66
N HIS A 149 -14.16 5.89 4.40
CA HIS A 149 -13.38 6.59 5.42
C HIS A 149 -14.31 7.44 6.30
N ASP A 150 -15.17 8.27 5.70
CA ASP A 150 -16.05 9.17 6.42
C ASP A 150 -17.12 8.42 7.24
N GLN A 151 -17.64 7.30 6.72
CA GLN A 151 -18.65 6.51 7.43
C GLN A 151 -18.03 5.71 8.57
N ILE A 152 -16.89 5.04 8.37
CA ILE A 152 -16.19 4.27 9.38
C ILE A 152 -15.69 5.20 10.52
N GLY A 153 -15.19 6.38 10.20
CA GLY A 153 -14.78 7.37 11.19
C GLY A 153 -15.91 7.90 12.09
N LYS A 154 -17.18 7.77 11.65
CA LYS A 154 -18.37 8.12 12.46
C LYS A 154 -18.81 6.98 13.39
N MET A 155 -18.37 5.74 13.14
CA MET A 155 -18.74 4.61 13.99
C MET A 155 -18.09 4.73 15.37
N ALA A 156 -18.86 4.44 16.42
CA ALA A 156 -18.43 4.65 17.81
C ALA A 156 -17.10 3.97 18.17
N PRO A 157 -16.81 2.71 17.76
CA PRO A 157 -15.59 2.02 18.16
C PRO A 157 -14.33 2.51 17.45
N PHE A 158 -14.44 3.15 16.27
CA PHE A 158 -13.33 3.32 15.34
C PHE A 158 -12.80 4.76 15.31
N VAL A 159 -11.54 4.86 14.91
CA VAL A 159 -10.90 6.11 14.51
C VAL A 159 -10.01 5.85 13.30
N ASN A 160 -10.08 6.72 12.30
CA ASN A 160 -9.20 6.67 11.15
C ASN A 160 -7.78 7.07 11.55
N TYR A 161 -6.78 6.42 10.96
CA TYR A 161 -5.38 6.72 11.23
C TYR A 161 -4.96 8.10 10.69
N SER A 162 -5.55 8.51 9.58
CA SER A 162 -5.34 9.82 8.95
C SER A 162 -6.68 10.50 8.72
N ASN A 163 -6.68 11.83 8.75
CA ASN A 163 -7.83 12.64 8.36
C ASN A 163 -7.96 12.77 6.84
N GLU A 164 -6.94 12.38 6.09
CA GLU A 164 -6.88 12.51 4.63
C GLU A 164 -6.82 11.14 3.96
N VAL A 165 -7.50 11.03 2.82
CA VAL A 165 -7.39 9.92 1.87
C VAL A 165 -6.58 10.40 0.67
N VAL A 166 -5.36 9.91 0.53
CA VAL A 166 -4.45 10.31 -0.56
C VAL A 166 -4.30 9.26 -1.64
N ASN A 167 -4.61 8.00 -1.32
CA ASN A 167 -4.70 6.86 -2.23
C ASN A 167 -6.06 6.17 -2.07
N PRO A 168 -6.51 5.30 -2.99
CA PRO A 168 -7.77 4.56 -2.83
C PRO A 168 -7.66 3.45 -1.77
N LEU A 169 -7.11 3.80 -0.63
CA LEU A 169 -6.97 2.94 0.55
C LEU A 169 -6.82 3.80 1.81
N PHE A 170 -7.25 3.26 2.92
CA PHE A 170 -7.04 3.85 4.25
C PHE A 170 -7.02 2.77 5.32
N ILE A 171 -6.54 3.15 6.51
CA ILE A 171 -6.53 2.30 7.69
C ILE A 171 -7.25 2.97 8.85
N TRP A 172 -7.82 2.14 9.71
CA TRP A 172 -8.45 2.57 10.97
C TRP A 172 -8.14 1.57 12.08
N TYR A 173 -8.41 1.98 13.31
CA TYR A 173 -8.17 1.16 14.49
C TYR A 173 -9.25 1.41 15.56
N LEU A 174 -9.27 0.59 16.61
CA LEU A 174 -10.16 0.81 17.75
C LEU A 174 -9.68 2.02 18.56
N LYS A 175 -10.61 2.90 18.95
CA LYS A 175 -10.30 3.98 19.88
C LYS A 175 -9.66 3.41 21.14
N PRO A 176 -8.59 4.00 21.69
CA PRO A 176 -7.85 3.43 22.81
C PRO A 176 -8.71 3.09 24.02
N ASP A 177 -9.64 3.98 24.40
CA ASP A 177 -10.51 3.75 25.56
C ASP A 177 -11.60 2.70 25.28
N TYR A 178 -12.02 2.57 24.03
CA TYR A 178 -12.91 1.49 23.62
C TYR A 178 -12.17 0.15 23.61
N ALA A 179 -10.98 0.10 23.05
CA ALA A 179 -10.14 -1.09 22.96
C ALA A 179 -9.84 -1.70 24.33
N LYS A 180 -9.66 -0.87 25.40
CA LYS A 180 -9.44 -1.35 26.77
C LYS A 180 -10.63 -2.12 27.32
N LYS A 181 -11.85 -1.77 26.92
CA LYS A 181 -13.10 -2.34 27.44
C LYS A 181 -13.66 -3.45 26.56
N ALA A 182 -13.28 -3.47 25.27
CA ALA A 182 -13.78 -4.43 24.32
C ALA A 182 -13.33 -5.85 24.66
N LYS A 183 -14.23 -6.81 24.55
CA LYS A 183 -13.98 -8.24 24.73
C LYS A 183 -13.50 -8.92 23.43
N TRP A 184 -13.30 -8.15 22.39
CA TRP A 184 -12.91 -8.57 21.03
C TRP A 184 -11.81 -7.67 20.47
N THR A 185 -11.21 -8.10 19.38
CA THR A 185 -10.12 -7.44 18.67
C THR A 185 -10.50 -7.18 17.22
N LEU A 186 -9.70 -6.40 16.49
CA LEU A 186 -9.88 -6.24 15.03
C LEU A 186 -9.68 -7.53 14.25
N TYR A 187 -8.97 -8.52 14.79
CA TYR A 187 -8.86 -9.86 14.19
C TYR A 187 -10.19 -10.61 14.24
N ASP A 188 -10.96 -10.45 15.33
CA ASP A 188 -12.30 -11.05 15.45
C ASP A 188 -13.26 -10.39 14.45
N LEU A 189 -13.19 -9.07 14.28
CA LEU A 189 -13.96 -8.36 13.26
C LEU A 189 -13.58 -8.81 11.85
N GLN A 190 -12.29 -8.97 11.55
CA GLN A 190 -11.83 -9.53 10.28
C GLN A 190 -12.45 -10.90 10.01
N ASP A 191 -12.47 -11.78 11.01
CA ASP A 191 -13.00 -13.13 10.85
C ASP A 191 -14.53 -13.15 10.68
N LYS A 192 -15.24 -12.23 11.34
CA LYS A 192 -16.67 -12.00 11.09
C LYS A 192 -16.94 -11.54 9.66
N LEU A 193 -16.18 -10.56 9.18
CA LEU A 193 -16.33 -10.03 7.83
C LEU A 193 -16.01 -11.07 6.74
N LYS A 194 -15.07 -11.99 7.00
CA LYS A 194 -14.81 -13.14 6.10
C LYS A 194 -16.03 -14.04 5.94
N GLN A 195 -16.85 -14.21 6.98
CA GLN A 195 -18.08 -15.02 6.90
C GLN A 195 -19.10 -14.39 5.93
N SER A 196 -19.09 -13.06 5.77
CA SER A 196 -19.89 -12.32 4.79
C SER A 196 -19.17 -12.17 3.43
N GLY A 197 -18.01 -12.83 3.24
CA GLY A 197 -17.25 -12.79 1.98
C GLY A 197 -16.28 -11.60 1.83
N TRP A 198 -16.10 -10.78 2.85
CA TRP A 198 -15.19 -9.63 2.79
C TRP A 198 -13.78 -9.98 3.26
N MET A 199 -12.77 -9.60 2.46
CA MET A 199 -11.37 -9.65 2.87
C MET A 199 -10.87 -8.27 3.31
N VAL A 200 -11.09 -7.93 4.58
CA VAL A 200 -10.62 -6.69 5.21
C VAL A 200 -9.56 -7.08 6.25
N PRO A 201 -8.26 -7.02 5.90
CA PRO A 201 -7.21 -7.54 6.77
C PRO A 201 -6.99 -6.66 8.00
N ALA A 202 -6.80 -7.32 9.15
CA ALA A 202 -6.25 -6.74 10.37
C ALA A 202 -4.78 -7.13 10.49
N TYR A 203 -3.90 -6.19 10.88
CA TYR A 203 -2.47 -6.42 11.06
C TYR A 203 -1.85 -5.40 12.01
N THR A 204 -0.65 -5.71 12.52
CA THR A 204 0.13 -4.77 13.32
C THR A 204 0.94 -3.84 12.44
N LEU A 205 1.16 -2.61 12.87
CA LEU A 205 2.09 -1.69 12.23
C LEU A 205 3.55 -2.18 12.39
N PRO A 206 4.52 -1.68 11.58
CA PRO A 206 5.91 -2.12 11.63
C PRO A 206 6.63 -1.70 12.92
N ASN A 207 7.94 -1.96 12.97
CA ASN A 207 8.82 -1.76 14.12
C ASN A 207 8.59 -0.44 14.85
N ASN A 208 8.54 -0.53 16.18
CA ASN A 208 8.20 0.52 17.16
C ASN A 208 6.70 0.86 17.26
N LEU A 209 5.84 0.27 16.44
CA LEU A 209 4.38 0.40 16.46
C LEU A 209 3.67 -0.97 16.44
N GLU A 210 4.35 -2.04 16.78
CA GLU A 210 3.85 -3.44 16.71
C GLU A 210 2.63 -3.67 17.61
N ASN A 211 2.44 -2.84 18.62
CA ASN A 211 1.27 -2.90 19.51
C ASN A 211 0.00 -2.26 18.91
N HIS A 212 0.15 -1.56 17.77
CA HIS A 212 -0.98 -0.94 17.08
C HIS A 212 -1.54 -1.88 16.02
N VAL A 213 -2.69 -2.48 16.32
CA VAL A 213 -3.45 -3.28 15.35
C VAL A 213 -4.38 -2.35 14.57
N VAL A 214 -4.33 -2.46 13.26
CA VAL A 214 -5.15 -1.68 12.31
C VAL A 214 -5.88 -2.60 11.35
N MET A 215 -6.96 -2.12 10.76
CA MET A 215 -7.62 -2.73 9.59
C MET A 215 -7.44 -1.84 8.37
N ARG A 216 -7.41 -2.44 7.17
CA ARG A 216 -7.23 -1.72 5.92
C ARG A 216 -8.29 -2.06 4.89
N ILE A 217 -8.86 -1.03 4.27
CA ILE A 217 -9.64 -1.15 3.05
C ILE A 217 -8.85 -0.64 1.87
N VAL A 218 -8.96 -1.34 0.74
CA VAL A 218 -8.45 -0.92 -0.57
C VAL A 218 -9.61 -0.97 -1.55
N ALA A 219 -10.08 0.19 -2.01
CA ALA A 219 -11.12 0.26 -3.03
C ALA A 219 -10.50 0.16 -4.43
N ARG A 220 -10.72 -0.97 -5.08
CA ARG A 220 -10.22 -1.25 -6.43
C ARG A 220 -11.30 -0.95 -7.48
N GLN A 221 -10.90 -0.95 -8.74
CA GLN A 221 -11.83 -0.90 -9.85
C GLN A 221 -12.94 -1.96 -9.67
N GLY A 222 -14.19 -1.58 -9.91
CA GLY A 222 -15.34 -2.45 -9.76
C GLY A 222 -15.96 -2.48 -8.35
N PHE A 223 -15.31 -1.89 -7.36
CA PHE A 223 -15.90 -1.72 -6.04
C PHE A 223 -16.86 -0.51 -6.07
N SER A 224 -18.16 -0.81 -6.12
CA SER A 224 -19.21 0.20 -6.27
C SER A 224 -19.60 0.85 -4.94
N ARG A 225 -20.41 1.90 -5.03
CA ARG A 225 -21.03 2.51 -3.86
C ARG A 225 -21.97 1.55 -3.12
N ASP A 226 -22.76 0.77 -3.83
CA ASP A 226 -23.67 -0.22 -3.24
C ASP A 226 -22.89 -1.30 -2.47
N MET A 227 -21.75 -1.76 -3.02
CA MET A 227 -20.86 -2.67 -2.31
C MET A 227 -20.29 -2.03 -1.05
N ALA A 228 -19.97 -0.74 -1.07
CA ALA A 228 -19.51 -0.01 0.10
C ALA A 228 -20.60 0.08 1.17
N ASP A 229 -21.83 0.34 0.79
CA ASP A 229 -22.99 0.38 1.71
C ASP A 229 -23.23 -1.00 2.32
N GLN A 230 -23.14 -2.07 1.54
CA GLN A 230 -23.24 -3.43 2.06
C GLN A 230 -22.11 -3.75 3.05
N LEU A 231 -20.86 -3.40 2.72
CA LEU A 231 -19.73 -3.59 3.65
C LEU A 231 -19.95 -2.83 4.96
N LEU A 232 -20.45 -1.60 4.92
CA LEU A 232 -20.74 -0.80 6.12
C LEU A 232 -21.84 -1.44 6.99
N ASN A 233 -22.87 -2.00 6.37
CA ASN A 233 -23.92 -2.74 7.06
C ASN A 233 -23.35 -4.00 7.72
N ASP A 234 -22.50 -4.75 7.02
CA ASP A 234 -21.85 -5.96 7.57
C ASP A 234 -20.87 -5.63 8.70
N ILE A 235 -20.11 -4.52 8.60
CA ILE A 235 -19.27 -4.05 9.70
C ILE A 235 -20.14 -3.70 10.93
N THR A 236 -21.24 -2.99 10.73
CA THR A 236 -22.14 -2.59 11.80
C THR A 236 -22.77 -3.81 12.49
N GLY A 237 -23.24 -4.77 11.71
CA GLY A 237 -23.79 -6.02 12.22
C GLY A 237 -22.76 -6.86 12.97
N ALA A 238 -21.56 -7.00 12.43
CA ALA A 238 -20.46 -7.73 13.07
C ALA A 238 -20.04 -7.10 14.41
N VAL A 239 -19.94 -5.76 14.47
CA VAL A 239 -19.65 -5.05 15.70
C VAL A 239 -20.76 -5.28 16.75
N ALA A 240 -22.02 -5.17 16.34
CA ALA A 240 -23.16 -5.39 17.25
C ALA A 240 -23.21 -6.83 17.80
N GLU A 241 -22.77 -7.83 17.03
CA GLU A 241 -22.62 -9.21 17.52
C GLU A 241 -21.45 -9.34 18.50
N LEU A 242 -20.30 -8.75 18.19
CA LEU A 242 -19.11 -8.80 19.03
C LEU A 242 -19.30 -8.06 20.36
N GLU A 243 -20.11 -7.02 20.39
CA GLU A 243 -20.45 -6.30 21.62
C GLU A 243 -21.33 -7.10 22.59
N LYS A 244 -22.07 -8.11 22.10
CA LYS A 244 -22.89 -9.01 22.94
C LYS A 244 -22.11 -10.10 23.66
N LEU A 245 -20.82 -10.23 23.39
CA LEU A 245 -19.99 -11.26 24.02
C LEU A 245 -19.95 -11.10 25.53
N GLU A 246 -20.23 -12.17 26.27
CA GLU A 246 -20.14 -12.20 27.73
C GLU A 246 -18.69 -12.34 28.21
N TYR A 247 -17.84 -13.01 27.42
CA TYR A 247 -16.44 -13.30 27.75
C TYR A 247 -15.52 -12.80 26.64
N PRO A 248 -14.25 -12.49 26.97
CA PRO A 248 -13.25 -12.12 25.97
C PRO A 248 -12.99 -13.24 24.97
N THR A 249 -12.78 -12.89 23.70
CA THR A 249 -12.39 -13.83 22.65
C THR A 249 -10.99 -14.41 22.91
N PRO A 250 -10.67 -15.60 22.36
CA PRO A 250 -9.30 -16.14 22.44
C PRO A 250 -8.22 -15.19 21.89
N THR A 251 -8.52 -14.46 20.83
CA THR A 251 -7.63 -13.45 20.24
C THR A 251 -7.42 -12.28 21.19
N ARG A 252 -8.45 -11.84 21.89
CA ARG A 252 -8.34 -10.80 22.92
C ARG A 252 -7.44 -11.23 24.07
N ILE A 253 -7.67 -12.44 24.61
CA ILE A 253 -6.86 -13.02 25.68
C ILE A 253 -5.39 -13.14 25.25
N ALA A 254 -5.14 -13.59 24.01
CA ALA A 254 -3.78 -13.70 23.47
C ALA A 254 -3.11 -12.33 23.30
N GLN A 255 -3.85 -11.31 22.86
CA GLN A 255 -3.33 -9.96 22.72
C GLN A 255 -2.94 -9.35 24.07
N ASP A 256 -3.76 -9.52 25.11
CA ASP A 256 -3.47 -9.05 26.46
C ASP A 256 -2.21 -9.73 27.04
N LYS A 257 -2.05 -11.05 26.86
CA LYS A 257 -0.86 -11.78 27.27
C LYS A 257 0.41 -11.34 26.53
N ASN A 258 0.32 -11.03 25.23
CA ASN A 258 1.47 -10.56 24.45
C ASN A 258 1.90 -9.13 24.83
N GLN A 259 1.01 -8.30 25.37
CA GLN A 259 1.38 -7.01 25.95
C GLN A 259 2.15 -7.17 27.27
N GLU A 260 1.92 -8.26 28.02
CA GLU A 260 2.67 -8.60 29.24
C GLU A 260 4.04 -9.24 28.93
N VAL A 261 4.17 -9.97 27.81
CA VAL A 261 5.42 -10.63 27.39
C VAL A 261 6.15 -9.78 26.35
N LYS A 262 6.97 -8.85 26.82
CA LYS A 262 7.96 -8.17 25.97
C LYS A 262 8.93 -9.20 25.37
N GLY A 263 8.75 -9.59 24.10
CA GLY A 263 9.90 -10.19 23.45
C GLY A 263 9.77 -11.27 22.40
N SER A 264 8.71 -11.46 21.66
CA SER A 264 8.79 -12.24 20.42
C SER A 264 8.14 -11.47 19.26
N VAL A 265 8.98 -10.76 18.52
CA VAL A 265 8.56 -10.09 17.28
C VAL A 265 8.67 -11.09 16.14
N PHE A 266 7.55 -11.48 15.55
CA PHE A 266 7.54 -12.10 14.23
C PHE A 266 7.85 -11.01 13.21
N THR A 267 9.07 -11.01 12.70
CA THR A 267 9.42 -10.18 11.53
C THR A 267 8.91 -10.86 10.26
N HIS A 268 8.67 -10.07 9.21
CA HIS A 268 8.25 -10.53 7.88
C HIS A 268 9.19 -11.59 7.25
N THR A 269 10.35 -11.82 7.85
CA THR A 269 11.36 -12.80 7.43
C THR A 269 11.29 -14.11 8.18
N GLY A 270 10.38 -14.28 9.15
CA GLY A 270 10.18 -15.56 9.87
C GLY A 270 11.37 -16.04 10.71
N MET A 271 12.40 -15.23 10.92
CA MET A 271 13.56 -15.59 11.73
C MET A 271 13.60 -14.82 13.05
N PRO A 272 13.72 -15.49 14.20
CA PRO A 272 13.91 -14.80 15.48
C PRO A 272 15.29 -14.17 15.53
N HIS A 273 15.36 -12.86 15.69
CA HIS A 273 16.63 -12.20 16.02
C HIS A 273 17.05 -12.58 17.44
N LYS A 274 18.10 -13.39 17.57
CA LYS A 274 18.81 -13.55 18.85
C LYS A 274 19.50 -12.23 19.17
N LYS A 275 19.11 -11.61 20.28
CA LYS A 275 19.91 -10.52 20.87
C LYS A 275 21.27 -11.07 21.26
N LYS A 276 22.33 -10.46 20.75
CA LYS A 276 23.68 -10.52 21.34
C LYS A 276 23.78 -9.52 22.47
#